data_a9d298fb2b6a4e2ebb449427d92dd6ef
#
_entry.id   a9d298fb2b6a4e2ebb449427d92dd6ef
#
_cell.length_a   1.000
_cell.length_b   1.000
_cell.length_c   1.000
_cell.angle_alpha   90.00
_cell.angle_beta   90.00
_cell.angle_gamma   90.00
#
_symmetry.space_group_name_H-M   'P 1'
#
loop_
_entity.id
_entity.type
_entity.pdbx_description
1 polymer ?
#
loop_
_entity_poly.entity_id
_entity_poly.type
_entity_poly.pdbx_seq_one_letter_code
_entity_poly.pdbx_strand_id
1 'polypeptide(L)'
;MDVDADLLRSSGLRVTAPRLAVLRASGRMPHATADDILTAVAAELPTTSHQAVYGVLNALTGAGLVRRIEPAGSPARYERRTGDNHHHIVCTMCGAVEDVDCAVGHAPCLTPSETHGFAVTTAEVTYWGICETCAAAERDDARTGDPVPIAP
;
A
#
# COMPACT_ATOMS: atom_id res chain seq x y z
N MET A 1 17.29 15.27 16.98
CA MET A 1 17.86 14.21 16.12
C MET A 1 16.76 13.81 15.16
N ASP A 2 17.02 13.77 13.85
CA ASP A 2 16.00 13.46 12.83
C ASP A 2 16.05 11.94 12.57
N VAL A 3 15.09 11.22 13.15
CA VAL A 3 15.00 9.75 13.07
C VAL A 3 14.98 9.26 11.61
N ASP A 4 14.30 9.97 10.72
CA ASP A 4 14.23 9.57 9.30
C ASP A 4 15.58 9.78 8.58
N ALA A 5 16.31 10.83 8.96
CA ALA A 5 17.66 11.03 8.42
C ALA A 5 18.64 9.95 8.90
N ASP A 6 18.52 9.55 10.17
CA ASP A 6 19.36 8.49 10.71
C ASP A 6 19.01 7.12 10.11
N LEU A 7 17.73 6.88 9.86
CA LEU A 7 17.26 5.67 9.19
C LEU A 7 17.81 5.57 7.74
N LEU A 8 17.78 6.67 6.99
CA LEU A 8 18.39 6.70 5.66
C LEU A 8 19.90 6.37 5.70
N ARG A 9 20.65 7.00 6.64
CA ARG A 9 22.10 6.75 6.78
C ARG A 9 22.40 5.31 7.13
N SER A 10 21.68 4.74 8.11
CA SER A 10 21.90 3.35 8.54
C SER A 10 21.59 2.32 7.46
N SER A 11 20.71 2.67 6.50
CA SER A 11 20.39 1.86 5.33
C SER A 11 21.29 2.14 4.12
N GLY A 12 22.39 2.88 4.30
CA GLY A 12 23.34 3.16 3.24
C GLY A 12 22.88 4.23 2.22
N LEU A 13 21.79 4.93 2.51
CA LEU A 13 21.26 5.94 1.62
C LEU A 13 21.73 7.36 2.00
N ARG A 14 22.06 8.16 0.99
CA ARG A 14 22.36 9.58 1.22
C ARG A 14 21.09 10.29 1.67
N VAL A 15 21.22 11.14 2.70
CA VAL A 15 20.14 12.02 3.15
C VAL A 15 20.00 13.18 2.16
N THR A 16 18.83 13.27 1.54
CA THR A 16 18.45 14.35 0.61
C THR A 16 17.02 14.80 0.91
N ALA A 17 16.69 16.06 0.59
CA ALA A 17 15.35 16.56 0.82
C ALA A 17 14.24 15.71 0.16
N PRO A 18 14.35 15.25 -1.12
CA PRO A 18 13.35 14.38 -1.70
C PRO A 18 13.21 13.04 -0.97
N ARG A 19 14.31 12.40 -0.54
CA ARG A 19 14.24 11.13 0.20
C ARG A 19 13.56 11.28 1.55
N LEU A 20 13.86 12.34 2.29
CA LEU A 20 13.18 12.62 3.55
C LEU A 20 11.70 12.89 3.34
N ALA A 21 11.34 13.70 2.36
CA ALA A 21 9.95 14.06 2.08
C ALA A 21 9.13 12.81 1.68
N VAL A 22 9.66 11.97 0.77
CA VAL A 22 8.98 10.73 0.34
C VAL A 22 8.88 9.73 1.50
N LEU A 23 9.95 9.52 2.28
CA LEU A 23 9.93 8.61 3.43
C LEU A 23 8.90 9.03 4.47
N ARG A 24 8.82 10.33 4.77
CA ARG A 24 7.82 10.89 5.69
C ARG A 24 6.40 10.78 5.15
N ALA A 25 6.20 11.08 3.86
CA ALA A 25 4.90 10.95 3.20
C ALA A 25 4.40 9.50 3.27
N SER A 26 5.24 8.51 2.95
CA SER A 26 4.91 7.09 3.05
C SER A 26 4.55 6.65 4.47
N GLY A 27 5.10 7.30 5.50
CA GLY A 27 4.76 7.03 6.90
C GLY A 27 3.44 7.66 7.35
N ARG A 28 3.07 8.80 6.77
CA ARG A 28 1.80 9.48 7.08
C ARG A 28 0.61 8.90 6.31
N MET A 29 0.86 8.29 5.17
CA MET A 29 -0.16 7.77 4.26
C MET A 29 0.18 6.32 3.89
N PRO A 30 -0.09 5.35 4.80
CA PRO A 30 0.10 3.95 4.47
C PRO A 30 -0.77 3.57 3.25
N HIS A 31 -0.24 2.72 2.40
CA HIS A 31 -0.87 2.27 1.14
C HIS A 31 -1.12 3.37 0.10
N ALA A 32 -0.45 4.52 0.23
CA ALA A 32 -0.52 5.59 -0.77
C ALA A 32 0.07 5.13 -2.11
N THR A 33 -0.50 5.63 -3.21
CA THR A 33 0.09 5.50 -4.54
C THR A 33 1.28 6.45 -4.70
N ALA A 34 2.08 6.26 -5.76
CA ALA A 34 3.15 7.20 -6.07
C ALA A 34 2.62 8.61 -6.36
N ASP A 35 1.41 8.73 -6.92
CA ASP A 35 0.78 10.02 -7.22
C ASP A 35 0.31 10.73 -5.94
N ASP A 36 -0.23 9.98 -4.97
CA ASP A 36 -0.58 10.53 -3.65
C ASP A 36 0.67 11.06 -2.95
N ILE A 37 1.76 10.29 -2.97
CA ILE A 37 3.04 10.66 -2.39
C ILE A 37 3.61 11.89 -3.10
N LEU A 38 3.56 11.94 -4.44
CA LEU A 38 4.00 13.10 -5.19
C LEU A 38 3.23 14.35 -4.79
N THR A 39 1.90 14.26 -4.68
CA THR A 39 1.04 15.37 -4.29
C THR A 39 1.44 15.91 -2.91
N ALA A 40 1.68 15.02 -1.94
CA ALA A 40 2.13 15.41 -0.61
C ALA A 40 3.54 16.01 -0.62
N VAL A 41 4.46 15.45 -1.39
CA VAL A 41 5.84 15.95 -1.52
C VAL A 41 5.90 17.29 -2.23
N ALA A 42 5.07 17.51 -3.26
CA ALA A 42 5.02 18.76 -4.01
C ALA A 42 4.61 19.96 -3.15
N ALA A 43 3.86 19.74 -2.06
CA ALA A 43 3.54 20.78 -1.09
C ALA A 43 4.80 21.35 -0.38
N GLU A 44 5.80 20.51 -0.14
CA GLU A 44 7.05 20.88 0.52
C GLU A 44 8.17 21.19 -0.51
N LEU A 45 8.18 20.48 -1.64
CA LEU A 45 9.20 20.54 -2.70
C LEU A 45 8.54 20.68 -4.08
N PRO A 46 8.06 21.86 -4.47
CA PRO A 46 7.22 22.06 -5.67
C PRO A 46 7.88 21.67 -6.99
N THR A 47 9.20 21.59 -7.05
CA THR A 47 9.94 21.22 -8.26
C THR A 47 10.17 19.72 -8.41
N THR A 48 9.64 18.91 -7.49
CA THR A 48 9.79 17.45 -7.54
C THR A 48 8.95 16.86 -8.67
N SER A 49 9.58 16.09 -9.55
CA SER A 49 8.91 15.41 -10.65
C SER A 49 8.43 14.00 -10.26
N HIS A 50 7.48 13.44 -11.03
CA HIS A 50 7.08 12.04 -10.94
C HIS A 50 8.28 11.09 -10.97
N GLN A 51 9.17 11.30 -11.94
CA GLN A 51 10.37 10.47 -12.09
C GLN A 51 11.26 10.50 -10.86
N ALA A 52 11.40 11.66 -10.23
CA ALA A 52 12.17 11.80 -9.00
C ALA A 52 11.53 11.01 -7.84
N VAL A 53 10.20 11.08 -7.68
CA VAL A 53 9.47 10.31 -6.64
C VAL A 53 9.62 8.81 -6.88
N TYR A 54 9.41 8.33 -8.11
CA TYR A 54 9.61 6.91 -8.43
C TYR A 54 11.05 6.45 -8.18
N GLY A 55 12.04 7.25 -8.54
CA GLY A 55 13.45 6.94 -8.27
C GLY A 55 13.74 6.82 -6.77
N VAL A 56 13.15 7.71 -5.97
CA VAL A 56 13.27 7.66 -4.50
C VAL A 56 12.54 6.44 -3.93
N LEU A 57 11.29 6.17 -4.34
CA LEU A 57 10.53 5.01 -3.89
C LEU A 57 11.26 3.69 -4.20
N ASN A 58 11.83 3.55 -5.39
CA ASN A 58 12.65 2.39 -5.73
C ASN A 58 13.88 2.25 -4.84
N ALA A 59 14.58 3.36 -4.54
CA ALA A 59 15.73 3.34 -3.64
C ALA A 59 15.34 2.97 -2.21
N LEU A 60 14.22 3.49 -1.70
CA LEU A 60 13.70 3.19 -0.35
C LEU A 60 13.22 1.73 -0.26
N THR A 61 12.56 1.22 -1.30
CA THR A 61 12.12 -0.18 -1.37
C THR A 61 13.33 -1.12 -1.43
N GLY A 62 14.33 -0.82 -2.26
CA GLY A 62 15.56 -1.60 -2.33
C GLY A 62 16.36 -1.61 -1.03
N ALA A 63 16.24 -0.57 -0.21
CA ALA A 63 16.83 -0.47 1.12
C ALA A 63 15.97 -1.07 2.24
N GLY A 64 14.78 -1.60 1.95
CA GLY A 64 13.85 -2.18 2.93
C GLY A 64 13.20 -1.17 3.87
N LEU A 65 13.21 0.13 3.53
CA LEU A 65 12.60 1.20 4.32
C LEU A 65 11.13 1.43 3.98
N VAL A 66 10.74 1.00 2.80
CA VAL A 66 9.37 1.06 2.28
C VAL A 66 9.09 -0.27 1.59
N ARG A 67 7.91 -0.79 1.78
CA ARG A 67 7.39 -1.96 1.05
C ARG A 67 6.51 -1.48 -0.09
N ARG A 68 6.63 -2.12 -1.24
CA ARG A 68 5.74 -1.94 -2.39
C ARG A 68 4.82 -3.14 -2.48
N ILE A 69 3.53 -2.88 -2.57
CA ILE A 69 2.50 -3.89 -2.79
C ILE A 69 1.77 -3.59 -4.11
N GLU A 70 1.36 -4.62 -4.81
CA GLU A 70 0.70 -4.51 -6.12
C GLU A 70 -0.59 -5.33 -6.14
N PRO A 71 -1.68 -4.80 -5.53
CA PRO A 71 -2.96 -5.50 -5.61
C PRO A 71 -3.43 -5.59 -7.07
N ALA A 72 -3.93 -6.74 -7.48
CA ALA A 72 -4.39 -6.96 -8.84
C ALA A 72 -5.43 -5.91 -9.26
N GLY A 73 -5.25 -5.31 -10.44
CA GLY A 73 -6.14 -4.27 -10.95
C GLY A 73 -6.03 -2.90 -10.25
N SER A 74 -5.03 -2.70 -9.39
CA SER A 74 -4.78 -1.45 -8.67
C SER A 74 -3.38 -0.93 -8.96
N PRO A 75 -3.14 0.39 -8.86
CA PRO A 75 -1.79 0.92 -8.87
C PRO A 75 -0.93 0.34 -7.74
N ALA A 76 0.38 0.32 -7.93
CA ALA A 76 1.31 0.00 -6.86
C ALA A 76 1.13 0.97 -5.68
N ARG A 77 1.19 0.42 -4.46
CA ARG A 77 1.05 1.15 -3.21
C ARG A 77 2.28 0.97 -2.35
N TYR A 78 2.50 1.91 -1.46
CA TYR A 78 3.72 2.00 -0.68
C TYR A 78 3.40 2.17 0.80
N GLU A 79 4.15 1.48 1.66
CA GLU A 79 4.00 1.52 3.11
C GLU A 79 5.34 1.47 3.83
N ARG A 80 5.41 2.04 5.02
CA ARG A 80 6.62 1.98 5.88
C ARG A 80 6.61 0.79 6.83
N ARG A 81 5.51 0.07 6.93
CA ARG A 81 5.43 -1.13 7.75
C ARG A 81 6.21 -2.27 7.09
N THR A 82 7.44 -2.46 7.53
CA THR A 82 8.36 -3.46 7.00
C THR A 82 8.88 -4.34 8.13
N GLY A 83 9.23 -5.57 7.83
CA GLY A 83 9.89 -6.47 8.79
C GLY A 83 8.95 -7.28 9.70
N ASP A 84 7.64 -7.17 9.52
CA ASP A 84 6.65 -8.03 10.14
C ASP A 84 5.86 -8.82 9.07
N ASN A 85 5.11 -9.82 9.52
CA ASN A 85 4.28 -10.64 8.64
C ASN A 85 2.83 -10.20 8.77
N HIS A 86 2.43 -9.17 8.04
CA HIS A 86 1.03 -8.76 7.91
C HIS A 86 0.52 -9.02 6.49
N HIS A 87 -0.78 -9.00 6.35
CA HIS A 87 -1.51 -9.22 5.12
C HIS A 87 -2.32 -7.97 4.79
N HIS A 88 -2.90 -7.93 3.60
CA HIS A 88 -3.72 -6.81 3.15
C HIS A 88 -5.12 -7.28 2.83
N ILE A 89 -6.12 -6.44 3.11
CA ILE A 89 -7.47 -6.57 2.59
C ILE A 89 -7.75 -5.41 1.64
N VAL A 90 -8.28 -5.72 0.47
CA VAL A 90 -8.52 -4.76 -0.61
C VAL A 90 -10.00 -4.71 -0.93
N CYS A 91 -10.56 -3.51 -0.97
CA CYS A 91 -11.92 -3.30 -1.42
C CYS A 91 -12.00 -3.42 -2.95
N THR A 92 -12.85 -4.32 -3.43
CA THR A 92 -13.05 -4.54 -4.87
C THR A 92 -13.80 -3.39 -5.56
N MET A 93 -14.48 -2.53 -4.80
CA MET A 93 -15.24 -1.41 -5.34
C MET A 93 -14.42 -0.12 -5.42
N CYS A 94 -13.82 0.31 -4.32
CA CYS A 94 -13.09 1.59 -4.26
C CYS A 94 -11.56 1.45 -4.24
N GLY A 95 -11.04 0.23 -4.14
CA GLY A 95 -9.60 -0.02 -4.09
C GLY A 95 -8.93 0.38 -2.77
N ALA A 96 -9.69 0.69 -1.71
CA ALA A 96 -9.13 0.93 -0.39
C ALA A 96 -8.37 -0.30 0.10
N VAL A 97 -7.24 -0.08 0.75
CA VAL A 97 -6.37 -1.13 1.29
C VAL A 97 -6.17 -0.90 2.78
N GLU A 98 -6.31 -1.96 3.55
CA GLU A 98 -6.08 -1.97 5.00
C GLU A 98 -5.14 -3.12 5.38
N ASP A 99 -4.35 -2.91 6.44
CA ASP A 99 -3.53 -3.96 7.02
C ASP A 99 -4.39 -4.94 7.82
N VAL A 100 -4.07 -6.21 7.69
CA VAL A 100 -4.62 -7.29 8.50
C VAL A 100 -3.44 -8.01 9.14
N ASP A 101 -3.41 -8.05 10.46
CA ASP A 101 -2.42 -8.84 11.18
C ASP A 101 -2.58 -10.33 10.84
N CYS A 102 -1.49 -11.07 10.93
CA CYS A 102 -1.49 -12.49 10.61
C CYS A 102 -2.62 -13.20 11.36
N ALA A 103 -3.54 -13.80 10.61
CA ALA A 103 -4.74 -14.41 11.16
C ALA A 103 -4.41 -15.48 12.18
N VAL A 104 -5.21 -15.56 13.24
CA VAL A 104 -5.15 -16.60 14.26
C VAL A 104 -5.40 -17.96 13.59
N GLY A 105 -4.37 -18.80 13.59
CA GLY A 105 -4.44 -20.14 12.99
C GLY A 105 -3.16 -20.48 12.22
N HIS A 106 -3.00 -21.72 11.84
CA HIS A 106 -1.92 -22.14 10.96
C HIS A 106 -2.01 -21.36 9.65
N ALA A 107 -0.97 -20.58 9.36
CA ALA A 107 -0.86 -19.85 8.10
C ALA A 107 -0.63 -20.87 6.96
N PRO A 108 -1.64 -21.25 6.21
CA PRO A 108 -1.50 -22.27 5.15
C PRO A 108 -0.61 -21.78 3.99
N CYS A 109 -0.24 -20.49 4.02
CA CYS A 109 0.47 -19.83 2.94
C CYS A 109 1.97 -19.65 3.17
N LEU A 110 2.51 -20.07 4.31
CA LEU A 110 3.92 -19.84 4.63
C LEU A 110 4.84 -20.96 4.14
N THR A 111 4.29 -22.14 3.85
CA THR A 111 5.06 -23.29 3.37
C THR A 111 4.36 -23.90 2.16
N PRO A 112 4.90 -23.74 0.97
CA PRO A 112 4.35 -24.40 -0.21
C PRO A 112 4.51 -25.91 -0.10
N SER A 113 3.57 -26.68 -0.65
CA SER A 113 3.63 -28.14 -0.68
C SER A 113 4.83 -28.67 -1.48
N GLU A 114 5.28 -27.87 -2.46
CA GLU A 114 6.43 -28.14 -3.29
C GLU A 114 7.13 -26.83 -3.66
N THR A 115 8.45 -26.80 -3.58
CA THR A 115 9.24 -25.59 -3.88
C THR A 115 9.84 -25.59 -5.28
N HIS A 116 9.76 -26.70 -6.03
CA HIS A 116 10.41 -26.87 -7.34
C HIS A 116 11.89 -26.42 -7.35
N GLY A 117 12.59 -26.61 -6.22
CA GLY A 117 14.01 -26.21 -6.06
C GLY A 117 14.24 -24.74 -5.75
N PHE A 118 13.17 -23.93 -5.54
CA PHE A 118 13.30 -22.53 -5.13
C PHE A 118 13.58 -22.43 -3.63
N ALA A 119 14.46 -21.49 -3.24
CA ALA A 119 14.57 -21.04 -1.87
C ALA A 119 13.48 -20.00 -1.62
N VAL A 120 12.35 -20.42 -1.05
CA VAL A 120 11.23 -19.54 -0.76
C VAL A 120 11.59 -18.58 0.38
N THR A 121 11.45 -17.27 0.16
CA THR A 121 11.80 -16.22 1.12
C THR A 121 10.58 -15.49 1.66
N THR A 122 9.47 -15.45 0.92
CA THR A 122 8.29 -14.64 1.26
C THR A 122 7.04 -15.29 0.71
N ALA A 123 5.95 -15.22 1.47
CA ALA A 123 4.60 -15.52 1.02
C ALA A 123 3.72 -14.29 1.26
N GLU A 124 2.89 -13.94 0.30
CA GLU A 124 1.94 -12.83 0.42
C GLU A 124 0.51 -13.33 0.34
N VAL A 125 -0.36 -12.83 1.21
CA VAL A 125 -1.79 -13.11 1.20
C VAL A 125 -2.53 -11.79 1.07
N THR A 126 -3.41 -11.70 0.10
CA THR A 126 -4.31 -10.56 -0.09
C THR A 126 -5.75 -11.04 0.00
N TYR A 127 -6.51 -10.44 0.90
CA TYR A 127 -7.94 -10.65 1.02
C TYR A 127 -8.69 -9.64 0.16
N TRP A 128 -9.79 -10.06 -0.44
CA TRP A 128 -10.62 -9.22 -1.28
C TRP A 128 -12.04 -9.18 -0.74
N GLY A 129 -12.62 -7.98 -0.66
CA GLY A 129 -13.96 -7.80 -0.11
C GLY A 129 -14.55 -6.45 -0.48
N ILE A 130 -15.65 -6.07 0.16
CA ILE A 130 -16.28 -4.76 0.02
C ILE A 130 -16.14 -4.05 1.36
N CYS A 131 -15.54 -2.85 1.38
CA CYS A 131 -15.38 -2.09 2.62
C CYS A 131 -16.74 -1.59 3.15
N GLU A 132 -16.79 -1.26 4.43
CA GLU A 132 -18.02 -0.83 5.10
C GLU A 132 -18.68 0.36 4.40
N THR A 133 -17.91 1.34 3.96
CA THR A 133 -18.39 2.53 3.25
C THR A 133 -19.08 2.15 1.94
N CYS A 134 -18.46 1.29 1.13
CA CYS A 134 -19.06 0.84 -0.13
C CYS A 134 -20.28 -0.04 0.11
N ALA A 135 -20.24 -0.93 1.09
CA ALA A 135 -21.37 -1.76 1.45
C ALA A 135 -22.56 -0.94 2.02
N ALA A 136 -22.29 0.17 2.69
CA ALA A 136 -23.34 1.11 3.13
C ALA A 136 -23.97 1.84 1.93
N ALA A 137 -23.15 2.31 0.98
CA ALA A 137 -23.65 2.98 -0.23
C ALA A 137 -24.56 2.07 -1.07
N GLU A 138 -24.17 0.80 -1.26
CA GLU A 138 -25.01 -0.17 -1.96
C GLU A 138 -26.36 -0.40 -1.26
N ARG A 139 -26.38 -0.43 0.08
CA ARG A 139 -27.64 -0.58 0.84
C ARG A 139 -28.54 0.64 0.70
N ASP A 140 -27.97 1.83 0.66
CA ASP A 140 -28.74 3.06 0.51
C ASP A 140 -29.31 3.19 -0.92
N ASP A 141 -28.53 2.85 -1.95
CA ASP A 141 -29.00 2.80 -3.33
C ASP A 141 -30.16 1.79 -3.51
N ALA A 142 -30.04 0.63 -2.87
CA ALA A 142 -31.11 -0.38 -2.90
C ALA A 142 -32.40 0.08 -2.20
N ARG A 143 -32.31 1.02 -1.26
CA ARG A 143 -33.48 1.58 -0.52
C ARG A 143 -34.13 2.75 -1.24
N THR A 144 -33.38 3.48 -2.07
CA THR A 144 -33.86 4.66 -2.84
C THR A 144 -34.31 4.31 -4.25
N GLY A 145 -34.07 3.08 -4.70
CA GLY A 145 -34.55 2.56 -5.98
C GLY A 145 -36.09 2.47 -5.97
N ASP A 146 -36.77 3.52 -6.45
CA ASP A 146 -38.20 3.45 -6.79
C ASP A 146 -38.42 2.32 -7.80
N PRO A 147 -39.44 1.48 -7.62
CA PRO A 147 -39.75 0.45 -8.60
C PRO A 147 -40.11 1.15 -9.92
N VAL A 148 -39.35 0.89 -10.97
CA VAL A 148 -39.67 1.33 -12.32
C VAL A 148 -41.07 0.84 -12.65
N PRO A 149 -42.07 1.73 -12.93
CA PRO A 149 -43.41 1.30 -13.26
C PRO A 149 -43.36 0.50 -14.58
N ILE A 150 -43.75 -0.75 -14.51
CA ILE A 150 -43.97 -1.58 -15.70
C ILE A 150 -45.15 -0.95 -16.42
N ALA A 151 -44.90 -0.30 -17.55
CA ALA A 151 -45.96 0.20 -18.41
C ALA A 151 -46.73 -1.00 -19.02
N PRO A 152 -48.05 -0.87 -19.22
CA PRO A 152 -48.95 -1.91 -19.68
C PRO A 152 -48.69 -2.29 -21.16
#